data_314ba94530beb213d61d6de787e95702
#
_entry.id   314ba94530beb213d61d6de787e95702
#
_cell.length_a   1.000
_cell.length_b   1.000
_cell.length_c   1.000
_cell.angle_alpha   90.00
_cell.angle_beta   90.00
_cell.angle_gamma   90.00
#
_symmetry.space_group_name_H-M   'P 1'
#
loop_
_entity.id
_entity.type
_entity.pdbx_description
1 polymer ?
#
loop_
_entity_poly.entity_id
_entity_poly.type
_entity_poly.pdbx_seq_one_letter_code
_entity_poly.pdbx_strand_id
1 'polypeptide(L)'
;MAVEQLLTVAEVSGSSNVTDNTSQVNIKWTSTQSGSSYNANTRTAYYWISINGGTETKYSVSYTLPQNTTKTILNKTITVKHKDDGSGTISVRTEMDTRISAGVVKKTASCTLTTIPRATSFDSLSCATSYFTGNLTYKYTPKSSAFYNRCNISLNLNGEYIRVKSVDLGKKSAAQQTATVTLSSSELETVYNELPSATKGILRFTFRTYSDSGYSNQIGDAVYREVTLNIPNDSTTQADVSMTLVPVGTLPDAFDGLYVQGKTKVKATLSAEGKFKSTIKSYSMKVDGATYDSGDSYTSDWLNKTGSFTVYGYAKDSRGYTGSTSKSITVIAYAKPKILNVEAERCDSKGNLADNGTYLKIKAKRSYSPVKSGSTQKNFCQIRYRYKLSTASSYSGWTTILAKSSLSSDQVETGALLGGVLSVASSYHVQVQAIDDIGEYASTTITVPTDKVYWHRDGVRNSFTFGGYVEEDNTFAIAAGIEFKVKSLTGETVTVSDTGWIDLGIASTATESASDVGRNGPGCYYRVINGNHVYVAFNCACELTGENIQLNGTAIPVQYRPARAAYAILPTAGRSVVRAFVNVSGAIKIGWLQSLTSGSDTTSGNITWVDGYIDYWV
;
A
#
# COMPACT_ATOMS: atom_id res chain seq x y z
N MET A 1 35.35 -94.19 1.40
CA MET A 1 35.50 -93.49 0.11
C MET A 1 34.82 -92.13 0.20
N ALA A 2 35.58 -91.06 0.16
CA ALA A 2 34.99 -89.68 0.25
C ALA A 2 34.87 -89.17 -1.19
N VAL A 3 33.65 -89.22 -1.73
CA VAL A 3 33.28 -88.55 -2.99
C VAL A 3 32.51 -87.30 -2.65
N GLU A 4 33.12 -86.15 -2.85
CA GLU A 4 32.49 -84.89 -2.70
C GLU A 4 31.74 -84.47 -3.93
N GLN A 5 30.53 -84.07 -3.78
CA GLN A 5 29.65 -83.54 -4.84
C GLN A 5 29.37 -82.07 -4.59
N LEU A 6 29.82 -81.27 -5.53
CA LEU A 6 29.59 -79.83 -5.46
C LEU A 6 28.70 -79.38 -6.64
N LEU A 7 27.51 -78.87 -6.31
CA LEU A 7 26.65 -78.20 -7.25
C LEU A 7 26.73 -76.68 -6.99
N THR A 8 27.18 -75.94 -7.96
CA THR A 8 27.19 -74.48 -7.95
C THR A 8 26.21 -73.94 -8.95
N VAL A 9 25.48 -72.97 -8.54
CA VAL A 9 24.53 -72.16 -9.35
C VAL A 9 24.91 -70.71 -9.17
N ALA A 10 25.38 -70.06 -10.21
CA ALA A 10 25.85 -68.68 -10.12
C ALA A 10 25.41 -67.89 -11.36
N GLU A 11 24.99 -66.66 -11.12
CA GLU A 11 24.75 -65.67 -12.17
C GLU A 11 26.07 -65.39 -12.92
N VAL A 12 26.00 -65.33 -14.25
CA VAL A 12 27.13 -64.90 -15.06
C VAL A 12 27.24 -63.36 -14.95
N SER A 13 28.37 -62.90 -14.47
CA SER A 13 28.60 -61.47 -14.27
C SER A 13 28.38 -60.68 -15.56
N GLY A 14 27.59 -59.56 -15.47
CA GLY A 14 27.27 -58.68 -16.59
C GLY A 14 26.32 -59.29 -17.64
N SER A 15 25.67 -60.41 -17.34
CA SER A 15 24.75 -61.12 -18.30
C SER A 15 23.32 -60.53 -18.24
N SER A 16 23.00 -59.61 -17.38
CA SER A 16 21.64 -59.05 -17.27
C SER A 16 21.23 -58.28 -18.52
N ASN A 17 20.08 -58.63 -19.05
CA ASN A 17 19.45 -57.95 -20.18
C ASN A 17 18.20 -57.18 -19.69
N VAL A 18 18.33 -55.87 -19.67
CA VAL A 18 17.26 -54.96 -19.17
C VAL A 18 16.01 -55.04 -20.04
N THR A 19 16.16 -55.21 -21.38
CA THR A 19 15.04 -55.27 -22.32
C THR A 19 14.22 -56.54 -22.16
N ASP A 20 14.89 -57.68 -22.14
CA ASP A 20 14.24 -58.98 -22.07
C ASP A 20 13.94 -59.46 -20.66
N ASN A 21 14.48 -58.73 -19.66
CA ASN A 21 14.38 -59.05 -18.23
C ASN A 21 14.93 -60.44 -17.92
N THR A 22 16.15 -60.73 -18.40
CA THR A 22 16.80 -62.01 -18.24
C THR A 22 18.25 -61.87 -17.78
N SER A 23 18.72 -62.88 -17.10
CA SER A 23 20.16 -63.09 -16.81
C SER A 23 20.58 -64.48 -17.24
N GLN A 24 21.87 -64.66 -17.47
CA GLN A 24 22.41 -65.97 -17.67
C GLN A 24 22.95 -66.56 -16.36
N VAL A 25 22.66 -67.83 -16.15
CA VAL A 25 23.08 -68.52 -14.94
C VAL A 25 23.87 -69.78 -15.39
N ASN A 26 25.07 -69.90 -14.83
CA ASN A 26 25.88 -71.10 -15.02
C ASN A 26 25.55 -72.09 -13.89
N ILE A 27 25.22 -73.31 -14.31
CA ILE A 27 24.98 -74.47 -13.46
C ILE A 27 26.17 -75.38 -13.65
N LYS A 28 27.00 -75.57 -12.63
CA LYS A 28 28.14 -76.44 -12.68
C LYS A 28 28.05 -77.45 -11.55
N TRP A 29 28.07 -78.72 -11.94
CA TRP A 29 28.11 -79.83 -10.99
C TRP A 29 29.36 -80.65 -11.19
N THR A 30 30.13 -80.80 -10.12
CA THR A 30 31.35 -81.54 -10.11
C THR A 30 31.32 -82.67 -9.06
N SER A 31 31.99 -83.76 -9.41
CA SER A 31 32.23 -84.89 -8.51
C SER A 31 33.74 -84.97 -8.27
N THR A 32 34.20 -84.90 -7.07
CA THR A 32 35.63 -84.95 -6.67
C THR A 32 35.84 -86.13 -5.80
N GLN A 33 36.81 -86.97 -6.15
CA GLN A 33 37.25 -88.09 -5.32
C GLN A 33 38.57 -87.69 -4.62
N SER A 34 38.56 -87.74 -3.31
CA SER A 34 39.72 -87.56 -2.44
C SER A 34 40.03 -88.86 -1.71
N GLY A 35 41.32 -89.17 -1.52
CA GLY A 35 41.78 -90.36 -0.80
C GLY A 35 42.14 -91.54 -1.66
N SER A 36 42.49 -92.68 -1.07
CA SER A 36 43.07 -93.84 -1.68
C SER A 36 42.14 -94.76 -2.46
N SER A 37 40.84 -94.48 -2.48
CA SER A 37 39.89 -95.32 -3.25
C SER A 37 39.91 -94.97 -4.74
N TYR A 38 39.83 -95.97 -5.53
CA TYR A 38 40.02 -95.86 -6.97
C TYR A 38 38.81 -96.42 -7.77
N ASN A 39 38.34 -95.68 -8.72
CA ASN A 39 37.31 -96.10 -9.67
C ASN A 39 37.76 -95.67 -11.08
N ALA A 40 38.50 -96.53 -11.77
CA ALA A 40 38.99 -96.27 -13.14
C ALA A 40 38.04 -96.73 -14.24
N ASN A 41 37.01 -97.50 -13.92
CA ASN A 41 36.08 -97.96 -14.89
C ASN A 41 35.11 -96.88 -15.34
N THR A 42 35.10 -96.66 -16.65
CA THR A 42 34.13 -95.77 -17.27
C THR A 42 32.77 -96.44 -17.28
N ARG A 43 31.74 -95.67 -16.74
CA ARG A 43 30.37 -96.13 -16.70
C ARG A 43 29.47 -95.04 -17.28
N THR A 44 28.34 -95.42 -17.87
CA THR A 44 27.29 -94.49 -18.22
C THR A 44 26.43 -94.28 -16.95
N ALA A 45 26.53 -93.08 -16.34
CA ALA A 45 25.68 -92.66 -15.25
C ALA A 45 24.55 -91.83 -15.82
N TYR A 46 23.42 -91.93 -15.15
CA TYR A 46 22.28 -91.05 -15.47
C TYR A 46 22.08 -90.06 -14.38
N TYR A 47 21.81 -88.84 -14.78
CA TYR A 47 21.46 -87.79 -13.82
C TYR A 47 20.19 -87.08 -14.25
N TRP A 48 19.48 -86.55 -13.29
CA TRP A 48 18.25 -85.78 -13.46
C TRP A 48 18.51 -84.41 -12.95
N ILE A 49 17.95 -83.41 -13.63
CA ILE A 49 17.98 -82.00 -13.22
C ILE A 49 16.57 -81.43 -13.27
N SER A 50 16.19 -80.76 -12.20
CA SER A 50 14.98 -79.95 -12.09
C SER A 50 15.37 -78.51 -11.77
N ILE A 51 14.80 -77.56 -12.48
CA ILE A 51 15.00 -76.13 -12.29
C ILE A 51 13.69 -75.52 -11.82
N ASN A 52 13.77 -74.81 -10.72
CA ASN A 52 12.62 -74.13 -10.06
C ASN A 52 11.42 -75.09 -9.82
N GLY A 53 11.70 -76.32 -9.45
CA GLY A 53 10.67 -77.33 -9.21
C GLY A 53 9.94 -77.82 -10.44
N GLY A 54 10.42 -77.51 -11.66
CA GLY A 54 9.87 -77.96 -12.90
C GLY A 54 10.15 -79.45 -13.13
N THR A 55 9.70 -80.02 -14.29
CA THR A 55 9.86 -81.41 -14.67
C THR A 55 11.33 -81.84 -14.72
N GLU A 56 11.63 -82.93 -14.08
CA GLU A 56 12.97 -83.53 -14.12
C GLU A 56 13.34 -83.98 -15.50
N THR A 57 14.49 -83.59 -16.03
CA THR A 57 15.03 -83.99 -17.31
C THR A 57 16.19 -84.96 -17.10
N LYS A 58 16.16 -86.12 -17.75
CA LYS A 58 17.18 -87.13 -17.61
C LYS A 58 18.25 -86.92 -18.67
N TYR A 59 19.49 -87.03 -18.22
CA TYR A 59 20.71 -87.02 -19.08
C TYR A 59 21.61 -88.18 -18.74
N SER A 60 22.52 -88.49 -19.65
CA SER A 60 23.59 -89.47 -19.44
C SER A 60 24.95 -88.80 -19.44
N VAL A 61 25.86 -89.29 -18.64
CA VAL A 61 27.25 -88.81 -18.58
C VAL A 61 28.20 -90.01 -18.50
N SER A 62 29.26 -89.99 -19.31
CA SER A 62 30.35 -90.94 -19.13
C SER A 62 31.08 -90.58 -17.82
N TYR A 63 30.88 -91.46 -16.83
CA TYR A 63 31.36 -91.19 -15.45
C TYR A 63 32.52 -92.15 -15.13
N THR A 64 33.68 -91.53 -14.98
CA THR A 64 34.90 -92.14 -14.48
C THR A 64 35.46 -91.17 -13.43
N LEU A 65 35.81 -91.69 -12.27
CA LEU A 65 36.31 -90.85 -11.17
C LEU A 65 37.58 -91.45 -10.57
N PRO A 66 38.74 -91.28 -11.21
CA PRO A 66 40.01 -91.69 -10.67
C PRO A 66 40.36 -91.03 -9.33
N GLN A 67 41.31 -91.61 -8.62
CA GLN A 67 41.78 -91.02 -7.36
C GLN A 67 42.28 -89.59 -7.56
N ASN A 68 41.93 -88.70 -6.59
CA ASN A 68 42.32 -87.28 -6.56
C ASN A 68 41.96 -86.53 -7.85
N THR A 69 40.87 -86.92 -8.52
CA THR A 69 40.39 -86.19 -9.68
C THR A 69 38.99 -85.62 -9.49
N THR A 70 38.72 -84.59 -10.26
CA THR A 70 37.41 -83.97 -10.35
C THR A 70 36.83 -84.18 -11.72
N LYS A 71 35.62 -84.72 -11.76
CA LYS A 71 34.82 -84.92 -13.00
C LYS A 71 33.73 -83.85 -13.01
N THR A 72 33.65 -83.11 -14.10
CA THR A 72 32.50 -82.26 -14.35
C THR A 72 31.35 -83.13 -14.90
N ILE A 73 30.24 -83.18 -14.20
CA ILE A 73 28.99 -83.83 -14.52
C ILE A 73 28.18 -83.01 -15.46
N LEU A 74 28.03 -81.74 -15.10
CA LEU A 74 27.27 -80.74 -15.82
C LEU A 74 28.03 -79.38 -15.75
N ASN A 75 28.07 -78.73 -16.91
CA ASN A 75 28.43 -77.30 -16.99
C ASN A 75 27.60 -76.73 -18.13
N LYS A 76 26.56 -76.01 -17.74
CA LYS A 76 25.56 -75.46 -18.65
C LYS A 76 25.17 -74.05 -18.23
N THR A 77 25.16 -73.15 -19.19
CA THR A 77 24.59 -71.83 -19.00
C THR A 77 23.17 -71.83 -19.56
N ILE A 78 22.26 -71.27 -18.79
CA ILE A 78 20.85 -71.09 -19.15
C ILE A 78 20.43 -69.65 -18.99
N THR A 79 19.46 -69.25 -19.80
CA THR A 79 18.81 -67.93 -19.63
C THR A 79 17.67 -68.04 -18.61
N VAL A 80 17.67 -67.21 -17.61
CA VAL A 80 16.63 -67.16 -16.58
C VAL A 80 15.87 -65.82 -16.70
N LYS A 81 14.57 -65.94 -16.81
CA LYS A 81 13.69 -64.72 -16.79
C LYS A 81 13.46 -64.29 -15.35
N HIS A 82 13.61 -63.00 -15.13
CA HIS A 82 13.29 -62.37 -13.84
C HIS A 82 11.78 -62.12 -13.71
N LYS A 83 11.31 -61.84 -12.50
CA LYS A 83 9.97 -61.33 -12.21
C LYS A 83 9.84 -59.91 -12.80
N ASP A 84 8.60 -59.41 -12.87
CA ASP A 84 8.33 -58.11 -13.48
C ASP A 84 9.00 -56.95 -12.73
N ASP A 85 9.27 -57.09 -11.40
CA ASP A 85 10.02 -56.17 -10.58
C ASP A 85 11.55 -56.22 -10.82
N GLY A 86 11.99 -57.08 -11.70
CA GLY A 86 13.42 -57.29 -12.01
C GLY A 86 14.14 -58.21 -11.04
N SER A 87 13.51 -58.68 -9.98
CA SER A 87 14.10 -59.66 -9.06
C SER A 87 14.04 -61.07 -9.64
N GLY A 88 14.97 -61.91 -9.21
CA GLY A 88 15.01 -63.31 -9.68
C GLY A 88 15.71 -64.22 -8.70
N THR A 89 15.28 -65.41 -8.67
CA THR A 89 15.96 -66.53 -7.97
C THR A 89 15.87 -67.73 -8.83
N ILE A 90 16.86 -68.56 -8.76
CA ILE A 90 16.86 -69.88 -9.39
C ILE A 90 17.25 -70.92 -8.34
N SER A 91 16.52 -72.04 -8.34
CA SER A 91 16.83 -73.23 -7.55
C SER A 91 17.03 -74.39 -8.49
N VAL A 92 18.11 -75.09 -8.33
CA VAL A 92 18.46 -76.25 -9.13
C VAL A 92 18.58 -77.48 -8.21
N ARG A 93 17.81 -78.48 -8.50
CA ARG A 93 17.91 -79.82 -7.87
C ARG A 93 18.47 -80.78 -8.88
N THR A 94 19.48 -81.54 -8.45
CA THR A 94 20.06 -82.60 -9.23
C THR A 94 20.05 -83.96 -8.49
N GLU A 95 19.88 -85.03 -9.20
CA GLU A 95 19.98 -86.37 -8.68
C GLU A 95 20.77 -87.23 -9.68
N MET A 96 21.68 -88.03 -9.20
CA MET A 96 22.48 -88.94 -10.05
C MET A 96 22.68 -90.30 -9.38
N ASP A 97 22.37 -91.33 -10.06
CA ASP A 97 22.85 -92.66 -9.69
C ASP A 97 24.31 -92.84 -10.21
N THR A 98 25.25 -92.72 -9.29
CA THR A 98 26.66 -92.69 -9.57
C THR A 98 27.17 -94.06 -10.02
N ARG A 99 26.43 -95.16 -9.83
CA ARG A 99 26.82 -96.53 -10.08
C ARG A 99 28.14 -96.93 -9.41
N ILE A 100 28.51 -96.23 -8.35
CA ILE A 100 29.63 -96.50 -7.49
C ILE A 100 29.15 -96.58 -6.04
N SER A 101 30.03 -96.87 -5.09
CA SER A 101 29.67 -97.00 -3.66
C SER A 101 29.02 -95.77 -3.05
N ALA A 102 29.08 -94.60 -3.71
CA ALA A 102 28.37 -93.39 -3.30
C ALA A 102 26.86 -93.45 -3.55
N GLY A 103 26.36 -94.44 -4.34
CA GLY A 103 24.95 -94.65 -4.57
C GLY A 103 24.28 -93.48 -5.31
N VAL A 104 23.01 -93.16 -4.94
CA VAL A 104 22.25 -92.07 -5.48
C VAL A 104 22.59 -90.80 -4.68
N VAL A 105 23.06 -89.78 -5.38
CA VAL A 105 23.42 -88.51 -4.81
C VAL A 105 22.44 -87.44 -5.26
N LYS A 106 21.89 -86.67 -4.27
CA LYS A 106 20.99 -85.53 -4.45
C LYS A 106 21.66 -84.27 -4.02
N LYS A 107 21.61 -83.25 -4.85
CA LYS A 107 22.10 -81.88 -4.50
C LYS A 107 21.08 -80.84 -4.90
N THR A 108 20.99 -79.83 -4.06
CA THR A 108 20.21 -78.62 -4.32
C THR A 108 21.09 -77.42 -4.09
N ALA A 109 21.03 -76.48 -5.02
CA ALA A 109 21.66 -75.18 -4.88
C ALA A 109 20.75 -74.09 -5.44
N SER A 110 20.84 -72.93 -4.88
CA SER A 110 20.07 -71.80 -5.35
C SER A 110 20.96 -70.56 -5.51
N CYS A 111 20.56 -69.65 -6.37
CA CYS A 111 21.20 -68.38 -6.60
C CYS A 111 20.13 -67.30 -6.63
N THR A 112 20.31 -66.25 -5.84
CA THR A 112 19.57 -65.00 -5.98
C THR A 112 20.25 -64.19 -7.06
N LEU A 113 19.48 -63.77 -8.06
CA LEU A 113 19.98 -63.01 -9.20
C LEU A 113 20.05 -61.52 -8.85
N THR A 114 20.99 -60.83 -9.47
CA THR A 114 21.08 -59.37 -9.36
C THR A 114 19.79 -58.73 -9.91
N THR A 115 19.14 -57.92 -9.12
CA THR A 115 17.91 -57.21 -9.53
C THR A 115 18.20 -56.33 -10.74
N ILE A 116 17.43 -56.50 -11.81
CA ILE A 116 17.55 -55.72 -13.04
C ILE A 116 16.70 -54.46 -12.95
N PRO A 117 17.29 -53.27 -12.80
CA PRO A 117 16.53 -52.03 -12.78
C PRO A 117 16.02 -51.70 -14.19
N ARG A 118 14.71 -51.80 -14.40
CA ARG A 118 14.06 -51.60 -15.72
C ARG A 118 13.36 -50.27 -15.86
N ALA A 119 12.83 -49.73 -14.77
CA ALA A 119 12.20 -48.44 -14.78
C ALA A 119 13.23 -47.31 -14.96
N THR A 120 12.84 -46.29 -15.69
CA THR A 120 13.65 -45.07 -15.89
C THR A 120 13.96 -44.42 -14.54
N SER A 121 15.22 -44.03 -14.33
CA SER A 121 15.57 -43.22 -13.16
C SER A 121 15.21 -41.75 -13.38
N PHE A 122 14.72 -41.08 -12.34
CA PHE A 122 14.45 -39.64 -12.32
C PHE A 122 15.61 -38.92 -11.61
N ASP A 123 16.51 -38.33 -12.37
CA ASP A 123 17.80 -37.89 -11.89
C ASP A 123 17.70 -36.51 -11.19
N SER A 124 17.09 -35.51 -11.84
CA SER A 124 16.91 -34.19 -11.29
C SER A 124 15.68 -33.48 -11.81
N LEU A 125 15.17 -32.54 -11.01
CA LEU A 125 14.10 -31.59 -11.35
C LEU A 125 14.55 -30.20 -10.94
N SER A 126 14.45 -29.22 -11.83
CA SER A 126 14.75 -27.81 -11.57
C SER A 126 13.75 -26.91 -12.27
N CYS A 127 13.58 -25.72 -11.76
CA CYS A 127 12.76 -24.69 -12.37
C CYS A 127 13.60 -23.42 -12.58
N ALA A 128 13.50 -22.80 -13.74
CA ALA A 128 14.24 -21.58 -14.07
C ALA A 128 13.85 -20.40 -13.19
N THR A 129 12.62 -20.42 -12.65
CA THR A 129 12.10 -19.44 -11.71
C THR A 129 11.43 -20.14 -10.52
N SER A 130 11.08 -19.41 -9.49
CA SER A 130 10.30 -19.95 -8.37
C SER A 130 8.78 -20.00 -8.64
N TYR A 131 8.34 -19.74 -9.87
CA TYR A 131 6.93 -19.59 -10.24
C TYR A 131 6.45 -20.70 -11.17
N PHE A 132 5.14 -21.03 -11.12
CA PHE A 132 4.50 -22.00 -12.02
C PHE A 132 4.66 -21.66 -13.51
N THR A 133 4.85 -20.39 -13.83
CA THR A 133 5.07 -19.89 -15.20
C THR A 133 6.48 -20.15 -15.73
N GLY A 134 7.37 -20.70 -14.90
CA GLY A 134 8.75 -20.94 -15.28
C GLY A 134 8.93 -22.21 -16.12
N ASN A 135 10.07 -22.29 -16.81
CA ASN A 135 10.49 -23.50 -17.49
C ASN A 135 10.93 -24.53 -16.44
N LEU A 136 10.28 -25.71 -16.50
CA LEU A 136 10.56 -26.84 -15.64
C LEU A 136 11.46 -27.81 -16.41
N THR A 137 12.71 -27.91 -15.99
CA THR A 137 13.71 -28.77 -16.63
C THR A 137 13.97 -29.98 -15.75
N TYR A 138 13.93 -31.17 -16.36
CA TYR A 138 14.17 -32.40 -15.65
C TYR A 138 15.09 -33.32 -16.44
N LYS A 139 15.89 -34.09 -15.69
CA LYS A 139 16.80 -35.08 -16.22
C LYS A 139 16.35 -36.47 -15.80
N TYR A 140 16.44 -37.42 -16.70
CA TYR A 140 16.07 -38.81 -16.49
C TYR A 140 16.95 -39.71 -17.31
N THR A 141 17.13 -40.96 -16.85
CA THR A 141 17.95 -41.95 -17.56
C THR A 141 17.12 -43.20 -17.81
N PRO A 142 16.67 -43.45 -19.06
CA PRO A 142 16.04 -44.69 -19.44
C PRO A 142 17.01 -45.87 -19.24
N LYS A 143 16.49 -47.03 -18.85
CA LYS A 143 17.29 -48.25 -18.67
C LYS A 143 17.40 -49.09 -19.93
N SER A 144 16.52 -48.89 -20.92
CA SER A 144 16.56 -49.50 -22.24
C SER A 144 15.97 -48.56 -23.29
N SER A 145 16.54 -48.56 -24.49
CA SER A 145 16.01 -47.86 -25.67
C SER A 145 14.74 -48.50 -26.24
N ALA A 146 14.40 -49.73 -25.81
CA ALA A 146 13.19 -50.43 -26.25
C ALA A 146 11.92 -49.91 -25.55
N PHE A 147 12.04 -49.22 -24.41
CA PHE A 147 10.91 -48.84 -23.58
C PHE A 147 10.42 -47.44 -23.88
N TYR A 148 9.11 -47.22 -23.66
CA TYR A 148 8.45 -45.94 -23.76
C TYR A 148 8.40 -45.29 -22.40
N ASN A 149 8.56 -43.99 -22.36
CA ASN A 149 8.59 -43.22 -21.14
C ASN A 149 7.50 -42.14 -21.17
N ARG A 150 6.81 -41.95 -20.05
CA ARG A 150 5.82 -40.90 -19.85
C ARG A 150 6.10 -40.21 -18.53
N CYS A 151 6.06 -38.88 -18.55
CA CYS A 151 6.10 -38.06 -17.35
C CYS A 151 4.73 -37.44 -17.13
N ASN A 152 4.07 -37.77 -16.02
CA ASN A 152 2.85 -37.11 -15.58
C ASN A 152 3.19 -36.03 -14.59
N ILE A 153 2.68 -34.83 -14.83
CA ILE A 153 2.81 -33.66 -13.93
C ILE A 153 1.47 -33.50 -13.25
N SER A 154 1.46 -33.50 -11.92
CA SER A 154 0.27 -33.37 -11.11
C SER A 154 0.49 -32.34 -10.00
N LEU A 155 -0.55 -31.59 -9.65
CA LEU A 155 -0.58 -30.79 -8.44
C LEU A 155 -0.82 -31.72 -7.25
N ASN A 156 0.01 -31.62 -6.23
CA ASN A 156 -0.14 -32.35 -4.98
C ASN A 156 -0.95 -31.48 -3.98
N LEU A 157 -2.13 -31.95 -3.63
CA LEU A 157 -3.02 -31.35 -2.63
C LEU A 157 -3.09 -32.28 -1.41
N ASN A 158 -2.10 -32.19 -0.52
CA ASN A 158 -2.04 -33.00 0.71
C ASN A 158 -2.14 -34.52 0.48
N GLY A 159 -1.54 -35.00 -0.62
CA GLY A 159 -1.53 -36.42 -0.97
C GLY A 159 -2.53 -36.82 -2.05
N GLU A 160 -3.47 -35.95 -2.39
CA GLU A 160 -4.28 -36.08 -3.61
C GLU A 160 -3.55 -35.46 -4.79
N TYR A 161 -3.65 -36.08 -5.97
CA TYR A 161 -2.89 -35.69 -7.15
C TYR A 161 -3.81 -35.33 -8.30
N ILE A 162 -3.93 -34.04 -8.58
CA ILE A 162 -4.68 -33.55 -9.75
C ILE A 162 -3.74 -33.46 -10.94
N ARG A 163 -4.06 -34.22 -12.01
CA ARG A 163 -3.25 -34.20 -13.23
C ARG A 163 -3.35 -32.86 -13.92
N VAL A 164 -2.19 -32.24 -14.13
CA VAL A 164 -2.04 -30.97 -14.86
C VAL A 164 -1.64 -31.26 -16.31
N LYS A 165 -0.63 -32.11 -16.50
CA LYS A 165 -0.07 -32.41 -17.83
C LYS A 165 0.46 -33.83 -17.92
N SER A 166 0.38 -34.41 -19.09
CA SER A 166 1.08 -35.66 -19.46
C SER A 166 2.05 -35.37 -20.59
N VAL A 167 3.28 -35.82 -20.45
CA VAL A 167 4.33 -35.65 -21.45
C VAL A 167 4.76 -37.03 -21.91
N ASP A 168 4.40 -37.39 -23.14
CA ASP A 168 4.82 -38.64 -23.79
C ASP A 168 6.22 -38.43 -24.37
N LEU A 169 7.21 -39.05 -23.75
CA LEU A 169 8.61 -38.93 -24.12
C LEU A 169 9.03 -39.97 -25.17
N GLY A 170 8.20 -41.00 -25.37
CA GLY A 170 8.48 -42.07 -26.30
C GLY A 170 9.69 -42.92 -25.92
N LYS A 171 10.27 -43.58 -26.89
CA LYS A 171 11.55 -44.30 -26.76
C LYS A 171 12.72 -43.35 -26.78
N LYS A 172 13.69 -43.56 -25.87
CA LYS A 172 14.92 -42.77 -25.80
C LYS A 172 16.12 -43.69 -25.58
N SER A 173 17.30 -43.24 -25.96
CA SER A 173 18.54 -43.97 -25.68
C SER A 173 18.73 -44.18 -24.18
N ALA A 174 19.41 -45.25 -23.81
CA ALA A 174 19.74 -45.59 -22.41
C ALA A 174 20.87 -44.68 -21.86
N ALA A 175 20.77 -43.39 -22.10
CA ALA A 175 21.68 -42.36 -21.62
C ALA A 175 20.85 -41.25 -20.96
N GLN A 176 21.47 -40.41 -20.15
CA GLN A 176 20.78 -39.30 -19.52
C GLN A 176 20.14 -38.38 -20.56
N GLN A 177 18.87 -38.14 -20.42
CA GLN A 177 18.06 -37.24 -21.22
C GLN A 177 17.71 -35.98 -20.43
N THR A 178 17.55 -34.86 -21.13
CA THR A 178 17.03 -33.61 -20.56
C THR A 178 15.75 -33.25 -21.31
N ALA A 179 14.72 -32.92 -20.58
CA ALA A 179 13.47 -32.40 -21.13
C ALA A 179 13.09 -31.10 -20.38
N THR A 180 12.50 -30.17 -21.12
CA THR A 180 11.96 -28.92 -20.55
C THR A 180 10.48 -28.83 -20.91
N VAL A 181 9.66 -28.43 -19.95
CA VAL A 181 8.23 -28.22 -20.13
C VAL A 181 7.83 -26.90 -19.48
N THR A 182 6.93 -26.20 -20.14
CA THR A 182 6.20 -25.06 -19.62
C THR A 182 4.72 -25.44 -19.51
N LEU A 183 4.04 -24.90 -18.52
CA LEU A 183 2.60 -25.04 -18.41
C LEU A 183 1.91 -23.99 -19.29
N SER A 184 0.93 -24.44 -20.08
CA SER A 184 0.07 -23.55 -20.86
C SER A 184 -0.87 -22.76 -19.96
N SER A 185 -1.53 -21.72 -20.49
CA SER A 185 -2.49 -20.92 -19.74
C SER A 185 -3.61 -21.77 -19.12
N SER A 186 -4.14 -22.77 -19.84
CA SER A 186 -5.18 -23.66 -19.34
C SER A 186 -4.69 -24.63 -18.26
N GLU A 187 -3.43 -25.07 -18.34
CA GLU A 187 -2.80 -25.88 -17.30
C GLU A 187 -2.52 -25.06 -16.04
N LEU A 188 -2.09 -23.79 -16.19
CA LEU A 188 -1.93 -22.83 -15.09
C LEU A 188 -3.28 -22.51 -14.43
N GLU A 189 -4.32 -22.31 -15.24
CA GLU A 189 -5.68 -22.10 -14.74
C GLU A 189 -6.15 -23.29 -13.88
N THR A 190 -5.89 -24.52 -14.32
CA THR A 190 -6.17 -25.73 -13.53
C THR A 190 -5.46 -25.69 -12.19
N VAL A 191 -4.17 -25.36 -12.17
CA VAL A 191 -3.37 -25.25 -10.94
C VAL A 191 -3.91 -24.18 -10.02
N TYR A 192 -4.19 -22.97 -10.55
CA TYR A 192 -4.59 -21.83 -9.75
C TYR A 192 -6.01 -21.95 -9.19
N ASN A 193 -6.91 -22.62 -9.92
CA ASN A 193 -8.26 -22.93 -9.47
C ASN A 193 -8.30 -23.88 -8.27
N GLU A 194 -7.30 -24.76 -8.17
CA GLU A 194 -7.17 -25.67 -7.03
C GLU A 194 -6.41 -25.06 -5.83
N LEU A 195 -5.88 -23.86 -6.02
CA LEU A 195 -5.14 -23.11 -5.00
C LEU A 195 -5.79 -21.73 -4.71
N PRO A 196 -7.09 -21.67 -4.38
CA PRO A 196 -7.82 -20.40 -4.25
C PRO A 196 -7.38 -19.55 -3.05
N SER A 197 -6.69 -20.14 -2.08
CA SER A 197 -6.25 -19.47 -0.84
C SER A 197 -4.75 -19.61 -0.58
N ALA A 198 -4.03 -20.30 -1.44
CA ALA A 198 -2.60 -20.52 -1.28
C ALA A 198 -1.78 -19.70 -2.29
N THR A 199 -0.61 -19.24 -1.87
CA THR A 199 0.32 -18.49 -2.73
C THR A 199 1.35 -19.39 -3.41
N LYS A 200 1.38 -20.69 -3.06
CA LYS A 200 2.29 -21.69 -3.58
C LYS A 200 1.64 -23.05 -3.59
N GLY A 201 2.15 -23.93 -4.42
CA GLY A 201 1.75 -25.33 -4.49
C GLY A 201 2.91 -26.24 -4.88
N ILE A 202 2.70 -27.52 -4.81
CA ILE A 202 3.70 -28.55 -5.10
C ILE A 202 3.32 -29.25 -6.39
N LEU A 203 4.20 -29.20 -7.41
CA LEU A 203 4.08 -30.05 -8.58
C LEU A 203 4.88 -31.32 -8.38
N ARG A 204 4.22 -32.46 -8.61
CA ARG A 204 4.82 -33.78 -8.62
C ARG A 204 4.97 -34.25 -10.04
N PHE A 205 6.20 -34.58 -10.41
CA PHE A 205 6.58 -35.18 -11.67
C PHE A 205 6.73 -36.69 -11.44
N THR A 206 5.89 -37.49 -12.09
CA THR A 206 5.90 -38.94 -11.92
C THR A 206 6.28 -39.61 -13.26
N PHE A 207 7.44 -40.25 -13.29
CA PHE A 207 7.89 -41.05 -14.41
C PHE A 207 7.37 -42.46 -14.32
N ARG A 208 6.90 -42.96 -15.47
CA ARG A 208 6.54 -44.36 -15.69
C ARG A 208 7.19 -44.84 -16.96
N THR A 209 7.66 -46.09 -16.92
CA THR A 209 8.26 -46.80 -18.04
C THR A 209 7.26 -47.84 -18.53
N TYR A 210 7.14 -48.02 -19.85
CA TYR A 210 6.17 -48.92 -20.47
C TYR A 210 6.82 -49.75 -21.56
N SER A 211 6.31 -50.98 -21.78
CA SER A 211 6.77 -51.84 -22.87
C SER A 211 6.10 -51.52 -24.20
N ASP A 212 4.97 -50.80 -24.22
CA ASP A 212 4.15 -50.54 -25.40
C ASP A 212 3.94 -49.02 -25.64
N SER A 213 3.66 -48.68 -26.92
CA SER A 213 3.42 -47.30 -27.35
C SER A 213 2.09 -46.70 -26.87
N GLY A 214 1.16 -47.54 -26.42
CA GLY A 214 -0.11 -47.10 -25.84
C GLY A 214 -0.01 -46.73 -24.36
N TYR A 215 1.17 -46.93 -23.75
CA TYR A 215 1.43 -46.68 -22.34
C TYR A 215 0.48 -47.43 -21.41
N SER A 216 0.22 -48.71 -21.72
CA SER A 216 -0.70 -49.59 -20.98
C SER A 216 0.05 -50.55 -20.05
N ASN A 217 1.18 -51.10 -20.49
CA ASN A 217 1.93 -52.10 -19.76
C ASN A 217 3.13 -51.48 -19.06
N GLN A 218 2.94 -51.05 -17.79
CA GLN A 218 3.99 -50.44 -16.99
C GLN A 218 5.08 -51.45 -16.63
N ILE A 219 6.34 -51.00 -16.67
CA ILE A 219 7.53 -51.75 -16.30
C ILE A 219 8.11 -51.14 -15.01
N GLY A 220 8.18 -51.97 -13.96
CA GLY A 220 8.70 -51.53 -12.66
C GLY A 220 7.88 -50.42 -12.00
N ASP A 221 8.37 -49.90 -10.92
CA ASP A 221 7.69 -48.86 -10.15
C ASP A 221 7.82 -47.49 -10.78
N ALA A 222 6.81 -46.66 -10.54
CA ALA A 222 6.87 -45.23 -10.86
C ALA A 222 7.84 -44.51 -9.92
N VAL A 223 8.67 -43.65 -10.49
CA VAL A 223 9.56 -42.78 -9.72
C VAL A 223 9.10 -41.32 -9.82
N TYR A 224 9.30 -40.53 -8.76
CA TYR A 224 8.83 -39.15 -8.76
C TYR A 224 9.80 -38.19 -8.09
N ARG A 225 9.63 -36.92 -8.43
CA ARG A 225 10.22 -35.77 -7.74
C ARG A 225 9.18 -34.66 -7.62
N GLU A 226 9.35 -33.80 -6.63
CA GLU A 226 8.45 -32.70 -6.37
C GLU A 226 9.22 -31.36 -6.36
N VAL A 227 8.53 -30.31 -6.75
CA VAL A 227 9.02 -28.95 -6.69
C VAL A 227 7.90 -28.04 -6.16
N THR A 228 8.25 -27.19 -5.22
CA THR A 228 7.35 -26.15 -4.71
C THR A 228 7.51 -24.90 -5.54
N LEU A 229 6.41 -24.38 -6.06
CA LEU A 229 6.36 -23.21 -6.93
C LEU A 229 5.35 -22.21 -6.42
N ASN A 230 5.60 -20.93 -6.69
CA ASN A 230 4.73 -19.82 -6.29
C ASN A 230 3.74 -19.48 -7.43
N ILE A 231 2.56 -19.01 -7.03
CA ILE A 231 1.64 -18.31 -7.92
C ILE A 231 2.17 -16.87 -8.08
N PRO A 232 2.31 -16.34 -9.29
CA PRO A 232 2.68 -14.93 -9.47
C PRO A 232 1.72 -13.99 -8.74
N ASN A 233 2.25 -12.89 -8.19
CA ASN A 233 1.42 -11.83 -7.62
C ASN A 233 1.45 -10.63 -8.59
N ASP A 234 0.69 -10.74 -9.66
CA ASP A 234 0.61 -9.75 -10.72
C ASP A 234 -0.82 -9.65 -11.28
N SER A 235 -1.01 -8.84 -12.32
CA SER A 235 -2.32 -8.60 -12.93
C SER A 235 -3.02 -9.85 -13.46
N THR A 236 -2.30 -10.96 -13.66
CA THR A 236 -2.90 -12.22 -14.13
C THR A 236 -3.62 -12.98 -13.04
N THR A 237 -3.22 -12.79 -11.78
CA THR A 237 -3.69 -13.54 -10.61
C THR A 237 -4.36 -12.68 -9.53
N GLN A 238 -4.10 -11.38 -9.53
CA GLN A 238 -4.76 -10.41 -8.65
C GLN A 238 -6.24 -10.24 -9.03
N ALA A 239 -7.06 -9.88 -8.05
CA ALA A 239 -8.47 -9.60 -8.25
C ALA A 239 -8.68 -8.46 -9.25
N ASP A 240 -9.71 -8.57 -10.08
CA ASP A 240 -10.19 -7.46 -10.91
C ASP A 240 -11.05 -6.53 -10.08
N VAL A 241 -10.64 -5.27 -9.98
CA VAL A 241 -11.28 -4.28 -9.12
C VAL A 241 -11.91 -3.19 -9.98
N SER A 242 -13.16 -2.87 -9.68
CA SER A 242 -13.87 -1.72 -10.24
C SER A 242 -14.29 -0.77 -9.13
N MET A 243 -14.48 0.51 -9.47
CA MET A 243 -14.83 1.55 -8.50
C MET A 243 -15.77 2.56 -9.13
N THR A 244 -16.81 2.93 -8.40
CA THR A 244 -17.65 4.11 -8.70
C THR A 244 -17.38 5.19 -7.68
N LEU A 245 -17.36 6.45 -8.12
CA LEU A 245 -17.15 7.62 -7.29
C LEU A 245 -18.31 8.58 -7.45
N VAL A 246 -18.85 9.03 -6.33
CA VAL A 246 -19.88 10.09 -6.31
C VAL A 246 -19.55 11.12 -5.23
N PRO A 247 -19.78 12.43 -5.47
CA PRO A 247 -19.69 13.42 -4.42
C PRO A 247 -20.88 13.24 -3.46
N VAL A 248 -20.63 13.42 -2.16
CA VAL A 248 -21.66 13.47 -1.12
C VAL A 248 -21.41 14.68 -0.23
N GLY A 249 -22.46 15.40 0.12
CA GLY A 249 -22.34 16.63 0.92
C GLY A 249 -23.67 17.36 1.04
N THR A 250 -23.59 18.62 1.41
CA THR A 250 -24.76 19.49 1.66
C THR A 250 -24.97 20.53 0.56
N LEU A 251 -24.54 20.21 -0.66
CA LEU A 251 -24.73 21.14 -1.79
C LEU A 251 -26.15 21.05 -2.33
N PRO A 252 -26.73 22.16 -2.81
CA PRO A 252 -27.98 22.14 -3.57
C PRO A 252 -27.85 21.31 -4.85
N ASP A 253 -28.97 20.78 -5.37
CA ASP A 253 -29.03 19.89 -6.54
C ASP A 253 -28.37 20.49 -7.81
N ALA A 254 -28.36 21.82 -7.93
CA ALA A 254 -27.66 22.49 -9.04
C ALA A 254 -26.15 22.21 -9.13
N PHE A 255 -25.57 21.68 -8.07
CA PHE A 255 -24.14 21.32 -7.94
C PHE A 255 -23.90 19.80 -7.98
N ASP A 256 -24.93 19.02 -8.30
CA ASP A 256 -24.79 17.57 -8.35
C ASP A 256 -23.63 17.13 -9.25
N GLY A 257 -22.93 16.11 -8.81
CA GLY A 257 -21.76 15.59 -9.50
C GLY A 257 -20.47 16.37 -9.30
N LEU A 258 -20.49 17.52 -8.62
CA LEU A 258 -19.32 18.36 -8.40
C LEU A 258 -18.64 18.06 -7.04
N TYR A 259 -17.32 17.97 -7.06
CA TYR A 259 -16.52 17.96 -5.85
C TYR A 259 -16.11 19.40 -5.52
N VAL A 260 -16.58 19.93 -4.40
CA VAL A 260 -16.36 21.32 -3.99
C VAL A 260 -15.66 21.36 -2.64
N GLN A 261 -14.58 22.13 -2.56
CA GLN A 261 -13.74 22.29 -1.38
C GLN A 261 -14.56 22.59 -0.12
N GLY A 262 -14.35 21.79 0.93
CA GLY A 262 -15.00 21.97 2.24
C GLY A 262 -16.52 21.73 2.24
N LYS A 263 -17.13 21.31 1.09
CA LYS A 263 -18.57 21.12 0.91
C LYS A 263 -18.95 19.71 0.49
N THR A 264 -17.99 18.96 -0.01
CA THR A 264 -18.22 17.58 -0.44
C THR A 264 -17.13 16.65 0.10
N LYS A 265 -17.52 15.39 0.21
CA LYS A 265 -16.68 14.21 0.43
C LYS A 265 -16.77 13.36 -0.83
N VAL A 266 -15.86 12.43 -1.03
CA VAL A 266 -16.00 11.40 -2.06
C VAL A 266 -16.56 10.14 -1.44
N LYS A 267 -17.65 9.63 -1.99
CA LYS A 267 -18.13 8.27 -1.72
C LYS A 267 -17.66 7.37 -2.84
N ALA A 268 -16.87 6.35 -2.47
CA ALA A 268 -16.44 5.28 -3.37
C ALA A 268 -17.20 4.00 -3.05
N THR A 269 -17.66 3.32 -4.08
CA THR A 269 -18.16 1.94 -3.97
C THR A 269 -17.27 1.06 -4.83
N LEU A 270 -16.70 0.05 -4.21
CA LEU A 270 -15.80 -0.91 -4.81
C LEU A 270 -16.56 -2.21 -5.11
N SER A 271 -16.23 -2.82 -6.24
CA SER A 271 -16.63 -4.18 -6.57
C SER A 271 -15.42 -4.90 -7.11
N ALA A 272 -15.23 -6.15 -6.72
CA ALA A 272 -14.10 -6.93 -7.20
C ALA A 272 -14.48 -8.38 -7.38
N GLU A 273 -13.85 -9.01 -8.36
CA GLU A 273 -13.94 -10.45 -8.63
C GLU A 273 -12.58 -11.09 -8.46
N GLY A 274 -12.53 -12.13 -7.66
CA GLY A 274 -11.31 -12.90 -7.45
C GLY A 274 -11.04 -13.82 -8.63
N LYS A 275 -9.79 -13.88 -9.10
CA LYS A 275 -9.40 -14.78 -10.18
C LYS A 275 -9.13 -16.18 -9.67
N PHE A 276 -9.36 -17.19 -10.54
CA PHE A 276 -9.06 -18.59 -10.25
C PHE A 276 -9.68 -19.05 -8.91
N LYS A 277 -10.98 -18.89 -8.78
CA LYS A 277 -11.78 -19.25 -7.60
C LYS A 277 -11.34 -18.59 -6.28
N SER A 278 -10.41 -17.64 -6.28
CA SER A 278 -10.12 -16.87 -5.08
C SER A 278 -11.32 -16.01 -4.69
N THR A 279 -11.49 -15.76 -3.41
CA THR A 279 -12.59 -14.95 -2.85
C THR A 279 -12.05 -13.64 -2.31
N ILE A 280 -12.81 -12.58 -2.42
CA ILE A 280 -12.43 -11.29 -1.84
C ILE A 280 -12.54 -11.34 -0.31
N LYS A 281 -11.52 -10.89 0.38
CA LYS A 281 -11.44 -10.87 1.84
C LYS A 281 -11.63 -9.50 2.43
N SER A 282 -11.11 -8.48 1.76
CA SER A 282 -11.23 -7.09 2.23
C SER A 282 -11.10 -6.12 1.08
N TYR A 283 -11.65 -4.93 1.30
CA TYR A 283 -11.49 -3.78 0.43
C TYR A 283 -10.79 -2.66 1.19
N SER A 284 -10.19 -1.73 0.46
CA SER A 284 -9.74 -0.45 1.02
C SER A 284 -9.74 0.64 -0.06
N MET A 285 -9.90 1.88 0.39
CA MET A 285 -9.80 3.06 -0.46
C MET A 285 -8.70 3.98 0.06
N LYS A 286 -7.98 4.63 -0.84
CA LYS A 286 -7.03 5.68 -0.50
C LYS A 286 -7.33 6.95 -1.29
N VAL A 287 -7.46 8.07 -0.58
CA VAL A 287 -7.65 9.40 -1.17
C VAL A 287 -6.98 10.45 -0.28
N ASP A 288 -6.30 11.43 -0.89
CA ASP A 288 -5.57 12.52 -0.21
C ASP A 288 -4.69 12.06 0.97
N GLY A 289 -4.02 10.91 0.82
CA GLY A 289 -3.16 10.33 1.85
C GLY A 289 -3.87 9.50 2.92
N ALA A 290 -5.18 9.65 3.09
CA ALA A 290 -5.98 8.86 4.03
C ALA A 290 -6.34 7.50 3.44
N THR A 291 -6.35 6.47 4.29
CA THR A 291 -6.77 5.11 3.94
C THR A 291 -8.01 4.73 4.73
N TYR A 292 -8.97 4.10 4.07
CA TYR A 292 -10.25 3.63 4.61
C TYR A 292 -10.35 2.14 4.30
N ASP A 293 -10.56 1.28 5.27
CA ASP A 293 -10.40 -0.18 5.18
C ASP A 293 -11.54 -1.00 5.79
N SER A 294 -12.75 -0.48 5.82
CA SER A 294 -13.92 -1.19 6.32
C SER A 294 -15.04 -1.30 5.27
N GLY A 295 -15.34 -2.54 4.81
CA GLY A 295 -16.42 -2.81 3.83
C GLY A 295 -16.02 -2.51 2.38
N ASP A 296 -17.02 -2.41 1.51
CA ASP A 296 -16.89 -2.15 0.07
C ASP A 296 -17.34 -0.74 -0.34
N SER A 297 -17.86 0.04 0.59
CA SER A 297 -18.33 1.40 0.38
C SER A 297 -17.75 2.35 1.41
N TYR A 298 -17.09 3.38 0.95
CA TYR A 298 -16.36 4.33 1.78
C TYR A 298 -16.79 5.75 1.49
N THR A 299 -16.83 6.56 2.55
CA THR A 299 -16.98 8.00 2.42
C THR A 299 -15.77 8.66 3.06
N SER A 300 -15.05 9.48 2.29
CA SER A 300 -13.88 10.21 2.77
C SER A 300 -14.24 11.27 3.81
N ASP A 301 -13.25 11.87 4.43
CA ASP A 301 -13.39 13.16 5.09
C ASP A 301 -13.70 14.26 4.08
N TRP A 302 -14.00 15.47 4.60
CA TRP A 302 -14.24 16.64 3.77
C TRP A 302 -13.02 16.96 2.90
N LEU A 303 -13.27 17.20 1.61
CA LEU A 303 -12.21 17.55 0.65
C LEU A 303 -11.79 19.01 0.86
N ASN A 304 -10.77 19.22 1.66
CA ASN A 304 -10.31 20.57 2.02
C ASN A 304 -9.23 21.15 1.08
N LYS A 305 -8.58 20.32 0.28
CA LYS A 305 -7.62 20.74 -0.75
C LYS A 305 -8.31 20.84 -2.10
N THR A 306 -7.75 21.62 -3.01
CA THR A 306 -8.27 21.84 -4.36
C THR A 306 -7.39 21.19 -5.42
N GLY A 307 -7.95 21.00 -6.59
CA GLY A 307 -7.23 20.42 -7.73
C GLY A 307 -7.57 18.96 -8.00
N SER A 308 -6.73 18.29 -8.74
CA SER A 308 -6.95 16.90 -9.15
C SER A 308 -6.39 15.93 -8.10
N PHE A 309 -7.21 14.97 -7.69
CA PHE A 309 -6.85 13.89 -6.78
C PHE A 309 -7.11 12.55 -7.44
N THR A 310 -6.18 11.62 -7.24
CA THR A 310 -6.42 10.22 -7.62
C THR A 310 -6.96 9.47 -6.41
N VAL A 311 -8.10 8.84 -6.59
CA VAL A 311 -8.70 7.90 -5.64
C VAL A 311 -8.28 6.50 -6.06
N TYR A 312 -7.70 5.74 -5.16
CA TYR A 312 -7.31 4.36 -5.37
C TYR A 312 -8.27 3.44 -4.63
N GLY A 313 -8.71 2.40 -5.31
CA GLY A 313 -9.47 1.30 -4.73
C GLY A 313 -8.67 0.02 -4.77
N TYR A 314 -8.70 -0.75 -3.69
CA TYR A 314 -7.98 -2.00 -3.54
C TYR A 314 -8.92 -3.10 -3.08
N ALA A 315 -8.68 -4.32 -3.54
CA ALA A 315 -9.32 -5.51 -3.03
C ALA A 315 -8.27 -6.60 -2.78
N LYS A 316 -8.29 -7.16 -1.59
CA LYS A 316 -7.41 -8.25 -1.19
C LYS A 316 -8.17 -9.57 -1.28
N ASP A 317 -7.60 -10.54 -1.98
CA ASP A 317 -8.19 -11.86 -2.17
C ASP A 317 -7.79 -12.86 -1.07
N SER A 318 -8.30 -14.09 -1.18
CA SER A 318 -8.03 -15.18 -0.24
C SER A 318 -6.58 -15.69 -0.28
N ARG A 319 -5.81 -15.38 -1.33
CA ARG A 319 -4.36 -15.64 -1.40
C ARG A 319 -3.56 -14.58 -0.66
N GLY A 320 -4.18 -13.44 -0.33
CA GLY A 320 -3.52 -12.27 0.22
C GLY A 320 -2.99 -11.32 -0.86
N TYR A 321 -3.29 -11.55 -2.13
CA TYR A 321 -2.91 -10.68 -3.24
C TYR A 321 -3.88 -9.51 -3.33
N THR A 322 -3.34 -8.35 -3.72
CA THR A 322 -4.11 -7.11 -3.78
C THR A 322 -4.21 -6.62 -5.22
N GLY A 323 -5.43 -6.67 -5.76
CA GLY A 323 -5.77 -5.98 -6.98
C GLY A 323 -6.10 -4.51 -6.72
N SER A 324 -5.97 -3.66 -7.72
CA SER A 324 -6.20 -2.23 -7.58
C SER A 324 -6.84 -1.60 -8.79
N THR A 325 -7.55 -0.49 -8.55
CA THR A 325 -8.07 0.41 -9.57
C THR A 325 -7.89 1.85 -9.13
N SER A 326 -7.97 2.79 -10.05
CA SER A 326 -7.91 4.21 -9.71
C SER A 326 -8.80 5.05 -10.60
N LYS A 327 -9.31 6.16 -10.04
CA LYS A 327 -10.04 7.20 -10.77
C LYS A 327 -9.64 8.56 -10.24
N SER A 328 -9.59 9.55 -11.13
CA SER A 328 -9.32 10.93 -10.74
C SER A 328 -10.61 11.70 -10.53
N ILE A 329 -10.61 12.55 -9.50
CA ILE A 329 -11.63 13.57 -9.25
C ILE A 329 -10.95 14.95 -9.27
N THR A 330 -11.71 15.98 -9.59
CA THR A 330 -11.23 17.38 -9.50
C THR A 330 -12.06 18.12 -8.47
N VAL A 331 -11.40 18.60 -7.41
CA VAL A 331 -12.01 19.40 -6.34
C VAL A 331 -11.92 20.87 -6.71
N ILE A 332 -13.07 21.50 -6.87
CA ILE A 332 -13.20 22.91 -7.23
C ILE A 332 -12.97 23.75 -6.00
N ALA A 333 -12.12 24.78 -6.13
CA ALA A 333 -11.85 25.73 -5.07
C ALA A 333 -13.14 26.48 -4.67
N TYR A 334 -13.34 26.60 -3.36
CA TYR A 334 -14.45 27.36 -2.82
C TYR A 334 -14.05 28.09 -1.56
N ALA A 335 -14.45 29.34 -1.49
CA ALA A 335 -14.42 30.18 -0.29
C ALA A 335 -15.77 30.84 -0.11
N LYS A 336 -16.19 31.03 1.14
CA LYS A 336 -17.41 31.74 1.47
C LYS A 336 -17.43 33.13 0.85
N PRO A 337 -18.60 33.65 0.50
CA PRO A 337 -18.74 35.03 0.05
C PRO A 337 -18.12 35.99 1.07
N LYS A 338 -17.58 37.08 0.56
CA LYS A 338 -17.15 38.22 1.36
C LYS A 338 -17.99 39.43 1.02
N ILE A 339 -18.31 40.22 2.04
CA ILE A 339 -18.89 41.54 1.88
C ILE A 339 -17.87 42.57 2.39
N LEU A 340 -17.63 43.58 1.59
CA LEU A 340 -16.55 44.54 1.77
C LEU A 340 -17.08 45.95 1.55
N ASN A 341 -16.42 46.93 2.17
CA ASN A 341 -16.71 48.36 1.97
C ASN A 341 -18.20 48.68 2.12
N VAL A 342 -18.80 48.18 3.20
CA VAL A 342 -20.23 48.39 3.46
C VAL A 342 -20.41 49.72 4.15
N GLU A 343 -21.16 50.58 3.47
CA GLU A 343 -21.60 51.88 4.00
C GLU A 343 -23.14 51.91 3.92
N ALA A 344 -23.78 52.41 4.95
CA ALA A 344 -25.21 52.59 4.97
C ALA A 344 -25.51 53.93 5.63
N GLU A 345 -26.02 54.87 4.88
CA GLU A 345 -26.11 56.27 5.27
C GLU A 345 -27.48 56.85 4.90
N ARG A 346 -27.84 57.92 5.60
CA ARG A 346 -29.04 58.69 5.26
C ARG A 346 -28.82 59.46 3.98
N CYS A 347 -29.88 59.58 3.19
CA CYS A 347 -29.86 60.39 1.97
C CYS A 347 -31.22 61.07 1.72
N ASP A 348 -31.21 62.04 0.82
CA ASP A 348 -32.43 62.69 0.29
C ASP A 348 -33.14 61.76 -0.74
N SER A 349 -34.28 62.18 -1.27
CA SER A 349 -35.05 61.46 -2.29
C SER A 349 -34.31 61.27 -3.61
N LYS A 350 -33.22 62.01 -3.84
CA LYS A 350 -32.39 61.91 -5.06
C LYS A 350 -31.16 61.02 -4.83
N GLY A 351 -30.95 60.51 -3.60
CA GLY A 351 -29.80 59.69 -3.26
C GLY A 351 -28.56 60.50 -2.87
N ASN A 352 -28.63 61.79 -2.67
CA ASN A 352 -27.52 62.59 -2.12
C ASN A 352 -27.46 62.39 -0.62
N LEU A 353 -26.24 62.24 -0.05
CA LEU A 353 -26.06 62.08 1.38
C LEU A 353 -26.59 63.29 2.15
N ALA A 354 -27.38 63.04 3.17
CA ALA A 354 -27.98 64.07 4.00
C ALA A 354 -28.24 63.51 5.40
N ASP A 355 -27.65 64.11 6.44
CA ASP A 355 -27.79 63.67 7.82
C ASP A 355 -29.27 63.63 8.27
N ASN A 356 -30.05 64.58 7.82
CA ASN A 356 -31.51 64.66 8.05
C ASN A 356 -32.34 63.93 6.98
N GLY A 357 -31.69 63.06 6.17
CA GLY A 357 -32.35 62.30 5.13
C GLY A 357 -33.30 61.24 5.68
N THR A 358 -34.42 61.05 5.02
CA THR A 358 -35.43 60.03 5.38
C THR A 358 -35.34 58.78 4.50
N TYR A 359 -34.38 58.76 3.59
CA TYR A 359 -34.07 57.63 2.69
C TYR A 359 -32.76 57.00 3.11
N LEU A 360 -32.49 55.77 2.63
CA LEU A 360 -31.28 55.01 2.88
C LEU A 360 -30.48 54.88 1.58
N LYS A 361 -29.18 55.13 1.65
CA LYS A 361 -28.20 54.80 0.61
C LYS A 361 -27.24 53.73 1.11
N ILE A 362 -26.99 52.71 0.32
CA ILE A 362 -26.10 51.62 0.65
C ILE A 362 -25.02 51.53 -0.43
N LYS A 363 -23.77 51.42 0.02
CA LYS A 363 -22.64 51.03 -0.83
C LYS A 363 -22.03 49.76 -0.30
N ALA A 364 -21.77 48.81 -1.14
CA ALA A 364 -21.21 47.52 -0.75
C ALA A 364 -20.49 46.86 -1.91
N LYS A 365 -19.48 46.08 -1.60
CA LYS A 365 -18.77 45.24 -2.56
C LYS A 365 -18.84 43.78 -2.12
N ARG A 366 -19.04 42.87 -3.07
CA ARG A 366 -18.97 41.42 -2.84
C ARG A 366 -17.79 40.80 -3.54
N SER A 367 -17.29 39.70 -3.00
CA SER A 367 -16.48 38.74 -3.72
C SER A 367 -16.90 37.33 -3.33
N TYR A 368 -16.85 36.38 -4.24
CA TYR A 368 -17.25 35.01 -4.02
C TYR A 368 -16.55 34.05 -4.98
N SER A 369 -16.63 32.76 -4.71
CA SER A 369 -16.06 31.70 -5.55
C SER A 369 -17.07 31.25 -6.61
N PRO A 370 -16.82 31.49 -7.91
CA PRO A 370 -17.67 31.01 -9.00
C PRO A 370 -17.39 29.52 -9.24
N VAL A 371 -18.12 28.63 -8.61
CA VAL A 371 -18.04 27.18 -8.85
C VAL A 371 -18.56 26.88 -10.26
N LYS A 372 -17.77 26.17 -11.07
CA LYS A 372 -18.09 25.86 -12.47
C LYS A 372 -18.18 24.35 -12.70
N SER A 373 -19.13 23.94 -13.54
CA SER A 373 -19.20 22.61 -14.17
C SER A 373 -18.79 22.77 -15.63
N GLY A 374 -17.56 22.35 -15.96
CA GLY A 374 -16.98 22.69 -17.26
C GLY A 374 -16.86 24.20 -17.43
N SER A 375 -17.44 24.74 -18.48
CA SER A 375 -17.51 26.20 -18.73
C SER A 375 -18.68 26.90 -18.03
N THR A 376 -19.66 26.15 -17.54
CA THR A 376 -20.90 26.70 -16.96
C THR A 376 -20.72 27.03 -15.51
N GLN A 377 -20.89 28.31 -15.16
CA GLN A 377 -20.90 28.74 -13.77
C GLN A 377 -22.18 28.26 -13.08
N LYS A 378 -22.04 27.74 -11.86
CA LYS A 378 -23.13 27.22 -11.01
C LYS A 378 -23.36 28.07 -9.78
N ASN A 379 -22.32 28.64 -9.22
CA ASN A 379 -22.43 29.47 -8.03
C ASN A 379 -22.44 30.96 -8.41
N PHE A 380 -23.46 31.65 -7.99
CA PHE A 380 -23.63 33.10 -8.14
C PHE A 380 -23.88 33.68 -6.77
N CYS A 381 -23.64 34.98 -6.62
CA CYS A 381 -23.82 35.68 -5.36
C CYS A 381 -24.69 36.93 -5.58
N GLN A 382 -25.47 37.30 -4.62
CA GLN A 382 -26.22 38.56 -4.59
C GLN A 382 -25.88 39.35 -3.34
N ILE A 383 -26.11 40.68 -3.36
CA ILE A 383 -26.13 41.52 -2.16
C ILE A 383 -27.58 41.85 -1.85
N ARG A 384 -27.97 41.66 -0.61
CA ARG A 384 -29.28 42.01 -0.07
C ARG A 384 -29.12 42.71 1.26
N TYR A 385 -30.11 43.49 1.63
CA TYR A 385 -30.18 44.16 2.91
C TYR A 385 -31.52 43.95 3.60
N ARG A 386 -31.53 44.17 4.89
CA ARG A 386 -32.71 44.31 5.73
C ARG A 386 -32.42 45.34 6.80
N TYR A 387 -33.45 45.90 7.38
CA TYR A 387 -33.27 46.92 8.41
C TYR A 387 -34.27 46.72 9.54
N LYS A 388 -33.99 47.37 10.66
CA LYS A 388 -34.90 47.52 11.79
C LYS A 388 -34.62 48.82 12.52
N LEU A 389 -35.59 49.32 13.29
CA LEU A 389 -35.27 50.29 14.35
C LEU A 389 -34.24 49.67 15.29
N SER A 390 -33.31 50.47 15.80
CA SER A 390 -32.29 49.97 16.76
C SER A 390 -32.93 49.35 18.00
N THR A 391 -34.08 49.84 18.42
CA THR A 391 -34.88 49.35 19.56
C THR A 391 -35.82 48.17 19.22
N ALA A 392 -36.00 47.84 17.94
CA ALA A 392 -36.89 46.75 17.54
C ALA A 392 -36.18 45.40 17.67
N SER A 393 -36.92 44.33 18.03
CA SER A 393 -36.42 42.99 18.15
C SER A 393 -36.21 42.28 16.79
N SER A 394 -36.99 42.63 15.78
CA SER A 394 -37.02 41.93 14.47
C SER A 394 -36.65 42.86 13.32
N TYR A 395 -35.94 42.26 12.34
CA TYR A 395 -35.64 42.92 11.08
C TYR A 395 -36.82 42.82 10.07
N SER A 396 -36.82 43.74 9.11
CA SER A 396 -37.64 43.63 7.89
C SER A 396 -37.29 42.41 7.08
N GLY A 397 -38.07 42.10 6.08
CA GLY A 397 -37.70 41.12 5.03
C GLY A 397 -36.42 41.53 4.27
N TRP A 398 -35.75 40.56 3.66
CA TRP A 398 -34.60 40.83 2.82
C TRP A 398 -35.01 41.47 1.47
N THR A 399 -34.27 42.51 1.08
CA THR A 399 -34.39 43.17 -0.24
C THR A 399 -33.06 43.09 -0.98
N THR A 400 -33.10 42.60 -2.23
CA THR A 400 -31.90 42.52 -3.08
C THR A 400 -31.54 43.89 -3.64
N ILE A 401 -30.28 44.29 -3.50
CA ILE A 401 -29.74 45.56 -4.03
C ILE A 401 -28.68 45.32 -5.12
N LEU A 402 -28.10 44.16 -5.19
CA LEU A 402 -27.27 43.73 -6.31
C LEU A 402 -27.68 42.31 -6.69
N ALA A 403 -28.20 42.15 -7.87
CA ALA A 403 -28.63 40.86 -8.40
C ALA A 403 -27.44 39.92 -8.62
N LYS A 404 -27.75 38.63 -8.78
CA LYS A 404 -26.77 37.63 -9.18
C LYS A 404 -26.12 37.97 -10.52
N SER A 405 -24.81 37.85 -10.64
CA SER A 405 -24.08 38.03 -11.90
C SER A 405 -22.94 37.04 -11.99
N SER A 406 -22.32 36.88 -13.14
CA SER A 406 -21.18 36.01 -13.37
C SER A 406 -19.84 36.58 -12.87
N LEU A 407 -19.83 37.85 -12.43
CA LEU A 407 -18.65 38.52 -11.91
C LEU A 407 -18.32 38.02 -10.51
N SER A 408 -17.14 37.49 -10.31
CA SER A 408 -16.65 37.00 -9.00
C SER A 408 -16.44 38.12 -7.97
N SER A 409 -16.33 39.35 -8.42
CA SER A 409 -16.29 40.56 -7.59
C SER A 409 -17.12 41.63 -8.27
N ASP A 410 -17.98 42.28 -7.52
CA ASP A 410 -18.90 43.31 -8.01
C ASP A 410 -19.30 44.25 -6.89
N GLN A 411 -19.72 45.45 -7.23
CA GLN A 411 -20.10 46.47 -6.24
C GLN A 411 -21.44 47.12 -6.60
N VAL A 412 -22.09 47.65 -5.62
CA VAL A 412 -23.33 48.44 -5.77
C VAL A 412 -23.21 49.73 -4.95
N GLU A 413 -23.67 50.79 -5.52
CA GLU A 413 -24.02 52.01 -4.83
C GLU A 413 -25.48 52.32 -5.21
N THR A 414 -26.38 52.28 -4.24
CA THR A 414 -27.79 52.39 -4.50
C THR A 414 -28.21 53.86 -4.67
N GLY A 415 -29.32 54.11 -5.32
CA GLY A 415 -30.07 55.37 -5.15
C GLY A 415 -30.74 55.41 -3.78
N ALA A 416 -31.70 56.32 -3.64
CA ALA A 416 -32.54 56.45 -2.45
C ALA A 416 -33.42 55.19 -2.28
N LEU A 417 -33.27 54.50 -1.15
CA LEU A 417 -34.06 53.34 -0.74
C LEU A 417 -35.06 53.69 0.34
N LEU A 418 -35.99 52.79 0.61
CA LEU A 418 -36.99 52.85 1.68
C LEU A 418 -38.06 53.96 1.56
N GLY A 419 -38.16 54.68 0.44
CA GLY A 419 -39.28 55.59 0.15
C GLY A 419 -39.57 56.64 1.22
N GLY A 420 -38.59 57.13 1.96
CA GLY A 420 -38.75 58.14 3.00
C GLY A 420 -39.23 57.62 4.36
N VAL A 421 -39.04 56.33 4.66
CA VAL A 421 -39.52 55.67 5.89
C VAL A 421 -38.60 55.93 7.11
N LEU A 422 -37.37 56.37 6.93
CA LEU A 422 -36.46 56.58 8.05
C LEU A 422 -36.79 57.85 8.85
N SER A 423 -37.27 57.69 10.07
CA SER A 423 -37.43 58.82 11.00
C SER A 423 -36.06 59.40 11.36
N VAL A 424 -35.94 60.73 11.29
CA VAL A 424 -34.71 61.46 11.68
C VAL A 424 -34.44 61.38 13.19
N ALA A 425 -35.47 61.12 13.98
CA ALA A 425 -35.40 60.99 15.41
C ALA A 425 -35.06 59.56 15.89
N SER A 426 -34.86 58.61 14.97
CA SER A 426 -34.65 57.21 15.29
C SER A 426 -33.39 56.68 14.60
N SER A 427 -32.62 55.84 15.29
CA SER A 427 -31.52 55.08 14.68
C SER A 427 -31.99 53.73 14.16
N TYR A 428 -31.30 53.24 13.19
CA TYR A 428 -31.63 51.97 12.52
C TYR A 428 -30.41 51.08 12.41
N HIS A 429 -30.60 49.77 12.60
CA HIS A 429 -29.64 48.76 12.23
C HIS A 429 -29.95 48.28 10.82
N VAL A 430 -29.00 48.47 9.92
CA VAL A 430 -29.05 47.99 8.54
C VAL A 430 -28.10 46.83 8.39
N GLN A 431 -28.62 45.63 8.17
CA GLN A 431 -27.81 44.48 7.92
C GLN A 431 -27.70 44.24 6.40
N VAL A 432 -26.47 44.25 5.91
CA VAL A 432 -26.15 44.00 4.50
C VAL A 432 -25.46 42.63 4.40
N GLN A 433 -25.91 41.81 3.46
CA GLN A 433 -25.46 40.44 3.33
C GLN A 433 -25.12 40.11 1.87
N ALA A 434 -23.94 39.53 1.65
CA ALA A 434 -23.63 38.81 0.44
C ALA A 434 -23.92 37.32 0.65
N ILE A 435 -24.78 36.73 -0.20
CA ILE A 435 -25.18 35.32 -0.12
C ILE A 435 -25.05 34.66 -1.50
N ASP A 436 -24.48 33.47 -1.53
CA ASP A 436 -24.29 32.71 -2.76
C ASP A 436 -25.32 31.57 -2.92
N ASP A 437 -25.26 30.86 -4.09
CA ASP A 437 -26.20 29.76 -4.39
C ASP A 437 -25.91 28.49 -3.60
N ILE A 438 -24.73 28.36 -3.01
CA ILE A 438 -24.42 27.28 -2.07
C ILE A 438 -25.12 27.52 -0.71
N GLY A 439 -25.61 28.75 -0.47
CA GLY A 439 -26.28 29.12 0.75
C GLY A 439 -25.36 29.72 1.81
N GLU A 440 -24.07 29.89 1.50
CA GLU A 440 -23.13 30.54 2.39
C GLU A 440 -23.21 32.06 2.26
N TYR A 441 -22.93 32.75 3.35
CA TYR A 441 -23.04 34.19 3.37
C TYR A 441 -22.01 34.87 4.28
N ALA A 442 -21.80 36.13 3.99
CA ALA A 442 -21.18 37.09 4.91
C ALA A 442 -22.14 38.29 5.12
N SER A 443 -22.22 38.79 6.31
CA SER A 443 -23.06 39.93 6.63
C SER A 443 -22.35 40.93 7.56
N THR A 444 -22.71 42.20 7.41
CA THR A 444 -22.28 43.29 8.28
C THR A 444 -23.51 44.08 8.68
N THR A 445 -23.54 44.53 9.91
CA THR A 445 -24.60 45.44 10.41
C THR A 445 -23.99 46.81 10.61
N ILE A 446 -24.63 47.81 10.02
CA ILE A 446 -24.27 49.21 10.13
C ILE A 446 -25.38 49.91 10.91
N THR A 447 -25.02 50.74 11.84
CA THR A 447 -25.95 51.63 12.51
C THR A 447 -26.08 52.92 11.72
N VAL A 448 -27.29 53.20 11.26
CA VAL A 448 -27.65 54.48 10.66
C VAL A 448 -28.18 55.38 11.79
N PRO A 449 -27.44 56.40 12.20
CA PRO A 449 -27.80 57.22 13.36
C PRO A 449 -29.05 58.05 13.10
N THR A 450 -29.53 58.72 14.14
CA THR A 450 -30.46 59.85 14.02
C THR A 450 -29.79 61.01 13.26
N ASP A 451 -30.40 62.11 13.08
CA ASP A 451 -29.74 63.36 12.71
C ASP A 451 -28.47 63.57 13.57
N LYS A 452 -27.48 64.33 13.13
CA LYS A 452 -26.13 64.41 13.71
C LYS A 452 -26.07 64.25 15.23
N VAL A 453 -25.37 63.19 15.70
CA VAL A 453 -25.05 62.99 17.11
C VAL A 453 -23.60 63.40 17.33
N TYR A 454 -23.39 64.54 17.95
CA TYR A 454 -22.04 65.00 18.31
C TYR A 454 -21.42 64.16 19.43
N TRP A 455 -22.26 63.70 20.37
CA TRP A 455 -21.86 62.74 21.39
C TRP A 455 -23.11 62.06 21.98
N HIS A 456 -22.93 60.84 22.45
CA HIS A 456 -23.95 60.02 23.08
C HIS A 456 -23.41 59.38 24.35
N ARG A 457 -24.19 59.48 25.46
CA ARG A 457 -23.95 58.74 26.69
C ARG A 457 -25.11 57.79 26.92
N ASP A 458 -24.82 56.51 27.06
CA ASP A 458 -25.78 55.53 27.49
C ASP A 458 -25.52 55.17 28.96
N GLY A 459 -26.42 55.53 29.83
CA GLY A 459 -26.29 55.29 31.28
C GLY A 459 -26.58 53.83 31.66
N VAL A 460 -27.32 53.08 30.80
CA VAL A 460 -27.59 51.66 31.01
C VAL A 460 -26.36 50.84 30.61
N ARG A 461 -25.73 51.19 29.50
CA ARG A 461 -24.51 50.57 29.01
C ARG A 461 -23.23 51.10 29.65
N ASN A 462 -23.34 52.10 30.50
CA ASN A 462 -22.19 52.77 31.13
C ASN A 462 -21.11 53.19 30.10
N SER A 463 -21.54 53.72 28.96
CA SER A 463 -20.68 53.99 27.83
C SER A 463 -20.87 55.40 27.28
N PHE A 464 -19.86 55.88 26.55
CA PHE A 464 -19.83 57.21 25.96
C PHE A 464 -19.18 57.16 24.57
N THR A 465 -19.78 57.83 23.58
CA THR A 465 -19.27 57.86 22.20
C THR A 465 -19.30 59.31 21.68
N PHE A 466 -18.24 59.73 20.96
CA PHE A 466 -18.24 60.94 20.15
C PHE A 466 -18.57 60.60 18.69
N GLY A 467 -19.45 61.41 18.11
CA GLY A 467 -19.79 61.31 16.67
C GLY A 467 -20.71 60.17 16.29
N GLY A 468 -21.26 59.44 17.27
CA GLY A 468 -22.15 58.31 17.04
C GLY A 468 -22.91 57.90 18.29
N TYR A 469 -23.66 56.80 18.23
CA TYR A 469 -24.34 56.18 19.36
C TYR A 469 -23.45 55.17 20.07
N VAL A 470 -23.71 54.94 21.34
CA VAL A 470 -23.12 53.85 22.11
C VAL A 470 -23.69 52.55 21.60
N GLU A 471 -22.82 51.61 21.19
CA GLU A 471 -23.16 50.28 20.68
C GLU A 471 -22.72 49.15 21.63
N GLU A 472 -21.71 49.38 22.46
CA GLU A 472 -21.13 48.38 23.37
C GLU A 472 -21.21 48.85 24.84
N ASP A 473 -21.24 47.87 25.75
CA ASP A 473 -21.26 48.12 27.20
C ASP A 473 -19.85 48.48 27.71
N ASN A 474 -19.78 49.39 28.68
CA ASN A 474 -18.55 49.81 29.36
C ASN A 474 -17.46 50.34 28.40
N THR A 475 -17.85 51.05 27.34
CA THR A 475 -16.91 51.58 26.34
C THR A 475 -16.85 53.11 26.36
N PHE A 476 -15.66 53.64 26.02
CA PHE A 476 -15.47 54.97 25.53
C PHE A 476 -15.01 54.89 24.09
N ALA A 477 -15.83 55.30 23.14
CA ALA A 477 -15.58 55.14 21.70
C ALA A 477 -15.58 56.49 20.97
N ILE A 478 -14.89 56.51 19.83
CA ILE A 478 -14.91 57.59 18.86
C ILE A 478 -15.35 56.99 17.55
N ALA A 479 -16.41 57.50 16.96
CA ALA A 479 -16.91 56.98 15.71
C ALA A 479 -15.86 57.05 14.58
N ALA A 480 -15.92 56.10 13.65
CA ALA A 480 -14.98 56.04 12.52
C ALA A 480 -15.03 57.37 11.71
N GLY A 481 -13.86 57.88 11.34
CA GLY A 481 -13.70 59.11 10.59
C GLY A 481 -13.60 60.37 11.45
N ILE A 482 -13.68 60.26 12.80
CA ILE A 482 -13.43 61.36 13.70
C ILE A 482 -12.01 61.32 14.20
N GLU A 483 -11.25 62.38 13.94
CA GLU A 483 -9.89 62.52 14.43
C GLU A 483 -9.92 63.05 15.86
N PHE A 484 -9.38 62.31 16.83
CA PHE A 484 -9.25 62.72 18.21
C PHE A 484 -7.92 63.48 18.41
N LYS A 485 -7.99 64.79 18.55
CA LYS A 485 -6.82 65.63 18.81
C LYS A 485 -6.82 66.09 20.24
N VAL A 486 -5.87 65.62 21.04
CA VAL A 486 -5.62 66.17 22.40
C VAL A 486 -4.62 67.34 22.27
N LYS A 487 -5.02 68.53 22.67
CA LYS A 487 -4.06 69.62 22.85
C LYS A 487 -3.38 69.49 24.20
N SER A 488 -2.06 69.39 24.18
CA SER A 488 -1.29 69.50 25.42
C SER A 488 -1.52 70.83 26.10
N LEU A 489 -1.20 70.96 27.41
CA LEU A 489 -1.20 72.23 28.14
C LEU A 489 -0.26 73.27 27.51
N THR A 490 0.68 72.86 26.65
CA THR A 490 1.58 73.70 25.86
C THR A 490 1.02 74.11 24.49
N GLY A 491 -0.20 73.70 24.15
CA GLY A 491 -0.86 74.01 22.87
C GLY A 491 -0.49 73.14 21.66
N GLU A 492 0.36 72.11 21.81
CA GLU A 492 0.68 71.18 20.78
C GLU A 492 -0.40 70.13 20.61
N THR A 493 -0.67 69.73 19.36
CA THR A 493 -1.63 68.65 19.04
C THR A 493 -0.94 67.31 19.14
N VAL A 494 -1.41 66.43 20.03
CA VAL A 494 -0.96 65.06 20.12
C VAL A 494 -1.94 64.20 19.31
N THR A 495 -1.47 63.59 18.26
CA THR A 495 -2.25 62.61 17.49
C THR A 495 -1.99 61.22 18.08
N VAL A 496 -3.03 60.56 18.58
CA VAL A 496 -2.93 59.16 18.97
C VAL A 496 -3.07 58.33 17.69
N SER A 497 -2.00 57.71 17.28
CA SER A 497 -1.97 56.84 16.11
C SER A 497 -1.58 55.42 16.52
N ASP A 498 -2.17 54.46 15.89
CA ASP A 498 -1.88 53.05 16.07
C ASP A 498 -1.92 52.36 14.74
N THR A 499 -0.80 51.72 14.35
CA THR A 499 -0.72 51.01 13.07
C THR A 499 -1.44 49.68 13.07
N GLY A 500 -1.90 49.17 14.24
CA GLY A 500 -2.22 47.76 14.39
C GLY A 500 -0.97 46.87 14.18
N TRP A 501 -1.13 45.60 14.32
CA TRP A 501 -0.05 44.62 14.09
C TRP A 501 0.21 44.43 12.60
N ILE A 502 1.47 44.64 12.20
CA ILE A 502 1.95 44.47 10.82
C ILE A 502 2.87 43.24 10.76
N ASP A 503 2.57 42.33 9.86
CA ASP A 503 3.34 41.08 9.68
C ASP A 503 4.68 41.35 8.97
N LEU A 504 5.77 40.82 9.53
CA LEU A 504 7.13 40.90 9.01
C LEU A 504 7.55 39.58 8.29
N GLY A 505 6.69 38.59 8.33
CA GLY A 505 7.04 37.22 7.88
C GLY A 505 8.11 36.56 8.74
N ILE A 506 8.47 35.34 8.40
CA ILE A 506 9.48 34.55 9.09
C ILE A 506 10.71 34.37 8.18
N ALA A 507 11.91 34.52 8.73
CA ALA A 507 13.15 34.30 7.99
C ALA A 507 13.37 32.82 7.67
N SER A 508 14.15 32.52 6.63
CA SER A 508 14.52 31.12 6.27
C SER A 508 15.34 30.40 7.36
N THR A 509 15.86 31.14 8.35
CA THR A 509 16.58 30.64 9.53
C THR A 509 15.67 30.32 10.72
N ALA A 510 14.36 30.53 10.56
CA ALA A 510 13.34 30.26 11.57
C ALA A 510 12.12 29.58 10.94
N THR A 511 11.24 29.03 11.75
CA THR A 511 9.97 28.42 11.36
C THR A 511 8.86 28.92 12.30
N GLU A 512 7.60 28.70 11.90
CA GLU A 512 6.49 28.88 12.82
C GLU A 512 6.64 27.95 14.01
N SER A 513 6.29 28.43 15.20
CA SER A 513 6.27 27.59 16.39
C SER A 513 5.23 26.48 16.24
N ALA A 514 5.63 25.24 16.51
CA ALA A 514 4.74 24.08 16.45
C ALA A 514 3.77 23.98 17.64
N SER A 515 3.90 24.86 18.64
CA SER A 515 3.09 24.83 19.86
C SER A 515 2.16 26.04 19.93
N ASP A 516 0.87 25.80 20.18
CA ASP A 516 -0.16 26.81 20.52
C ASP A 516 0.08 27.48 21.90
N VAL A 517 1.29 27.44 22.44
CA VAL A 517 1.61 27.85 23.80
C VAL A 517 1.89 29.36 23.89
N GLY A 518 1.90 30.07 22.77
CA GLY A 518 2.21 31.48 22.72
C GLY A 518 0.98 32.39 22.85
N ARG A 519 1.19 33.59 23.38
CA ARG A 519 0.18 34.65 23.44
C ARG A 519 -0.04 35.36 22.11
N ASN A 520 0.93 35.21 21.20
CA ASN A 520 0.92 35.80 19.87
C ASN A 520 0.67 34.70 18.85
N GLY A 521 -0.04 34.96 17.76
CA GLY A 521 -0.09 34.06 16.60
C GLY A 521 1.32 33.77 16.07
N PRO A 522 1.53 32.64 15.38
CA PRO A 522 2.84 32.30 14.83
C PRO A 522 3.32 33.39 13.86
N GLY A 523 4.59 33.81 13.98
CA GLY A 523 5.18 34.81 13.11
C GLY A 523 5.96 35.89 13.83
N CYS A 524 6.31 36.92 13.08
CA CYS A 524 6.98 38.13 13.58
C CYS A 524 6.17 39.36 13.18
N TYR A 525 5.85 40.19 14.11
CA TYR A 525 4.98 41.34 13.92
C TYR A 525 5.55 42.59 14.58
N TYR A 526 5.20 43.76 14.06
CA TYR A 526 5.42 45.03 14.79
C TYR A 526 4.18 45.87 14.78
N ARG A 527 4.09 46.80 15.75
CA ARG A 527 3.01 47.78 15.92
C ARG A 527 3.62 49.07 16.41
N VAL A 528 3.15 50.18 15.90
CA VAL A 528 3.62 51.51 16.32
C VAL A 528 2.47 52.28 16.93
N ILE A 529 2.68 52.79 18.12
CA ILE A 529 1.72 53.65 18.82
C ILE A 529 2.32 55.04 18.95
N ASN A 530 1.53 56.05 18.65
CA ASN A 530 1.91 57.47 18.66
C ASN A 530 3.12 57.80 17.80
N GLY A 531 3.38 57.00 16.73
CA GLY A 531 4.42 57.26 15.77
C GLY A 531 5.85 56.94 16.22
N ASN A 532 6.08 56.69 17.51
CA ASN A 532 7.42 56.54 18.09
C ASN A 532 7.58 55.39 19.10
N HIS A 533 6.51 54.83 19.63
CA HIS A 533 6.60 53.65 20.52
C HIS A 533 6.34 52.41 19.72
N VAL A 534 7.37 51.58 19.54
CA VAL A 534 7.34 50.39 18.71
C VAL A 534 7.26 49.15 19.59
N TYR A 535 6.25 48.35 19.36
CA TYR A 535 6.09 47.02 19.92
C TYR A 535 6.44 45.97 18.86
N VAL A 536 7.24 44.99 19.23
CA VAL A 536 7.62 43.88 18.38
C VAL A 536 7.18 42.60 19.07
N ALA A 537 6.33 41.83 18.43
CA ALA A 537 5.84 40.55 18.90
C ALA A 537 6.35 39.43 17.98
N PHE A 538 6.69 38.30 18.54
CA PHE A 538 7.07 37.13 17.76
C PHE A 538 6.79 35.84 18.51
N ASN A 539 6.47 34.81 17.72
CA ASN A 539 6.32 33.42 18.18
C ASN A 539 6.90 32.52 17.09
N CYS A 540 8.12 32.06 17.29
CA CYS A 540 8.88 31.33 16.30
C CYS A 540 9.68 30.19 16.94
N ALA A 541 10.10 29.24 16.09
CA ALA A 541 11.08 28.21 16.39
C ALA A 541 12.34 28.40 15.52
N CYS A 542 13.51 28.04 15.99
CA CYS A 542 14.73 28.05 15.18
C CYS A 542 15.79 27.08 15.73
N GLU A 543 16.72 26.71 14.89
CA GLU A 543 17.96 26.05 15.34
C GLU A 543 19.03 27.09 15.62
N LEU A 544 19.53 27.09 16.84
CA LEU A 544 20.62 27.98 17.24
C LEU A 544 21.94 27.37 16.74
N THR A 545 22.45 27.86 15.64
CA THR A 545 23.69 27.41 15.01
C THR A 545 24.86 28.40 15.21
N GLY A 546 24.68 29.36 16.09
CA GLY A 546 25.61 30.45 16.40
C GLY A 546 24.91 31.62 17.07
N GLU A 547 25.59 32.74 17.22
CA GLU A 547 24.98 33.96 17.72
C GLU A 547 24.15 34.66 16.63
N ASN A 548 23.07 35.28 17.03
CA ASN A 548 22.29 36.23 16.22
C ASN A 548 21.46 35.63 15.07
N ILE A 549 20.82 34.47 15.32
CA ILE A 549 19.85 33.89 14.38
C ILE A 549 18.69 34.88 14.16
N GLN A 550 18.39 35.17 12.92
CA GLN A 550 17.30 36.09 12.54
C GLN A 550 15.96 35.34 12.49
N LEU A 551 14.91 35.97 13.01
CA LEU A 551 13.56 35.43 13.05
C LEU A 551 12.63 36.01 12.00
N ASN A 552 12.67 37.31 11.72
CA ASN A 552 11.76 37.97 10.80
C ASN A 552 12.23 37.90 9.33
N GLY A 553 11.30 37.70 8.42
CA GLY A 553 11.55 37.67 6.97
C GLY A 553 11.84 39.04 6.38
N THR A 554 11.10 40.07 6.84
CA THR A 554 11.25 41.45 6.41
C THR A 554 11.69 42.33 7.58
N ALA A 555 12.69 43.15 7.40
CA ALA A 555 13.17 44.07 8.45
C ALA A 555 12.12 45.12 8.79
N ILE A 556 12.06 45.55 10.05
CA ILE A 556 11.25 46.68 10.50
C ILE A 556 11.61 47.93 9.66
N PRO A 557 10.63 48.70 9.16
CA PRO A 557 10.90 49.88 8.33
C PRO A 557 11.86 50.88 9.00
N VAL A 558 12.72 51.52 8.21
CA VAL A 558 13.86 52.31 8.71
C VAL A 558 13.47 53.38 9.74
N GLN A 559 12.31 54.01 9.55
CA GLN A 559 11.79 55.07 10.46
C GLN A 559 11.33 54.53 11.84
N TYR A 560 11.17 53.22 12.00
CA TYR A 560 10.75 52.56 13.23
C TYR A 560 11.84 51.66 13.83
N ARG A 561 13.08 51.79 13.38
CA ARG A 561 14.19 50.98 13.90
C ARG A 561 14.77 51.62 15.17
N PRO A 562 15.18 50.82 16.14
CA PRO A 562 15.78 51.37 17.35
C PRO A 562 17.16 51.98 17.06
N ALA A 563 17.47 53.11 17.65
CA ALA A 563 18.78 53.76 17.56
C ALA A 563 19.91 52.91 18.16
N ARG A 564 19.58 52.05 19.11
CA ARG A 564 20.44 51.00 19.70
C ARG A 564 19.65 49.73 19.82
N ALA A 565 20.32 48.57 19.75
CA ALA A 565 19.62 47.30 19.89
C ALA A 565 18.77 47.23 21.17
N ALA A 566 17.49 46.87 21.02
CA ALA A 566 16.54 46.66 22.11
C ALA A 566 16.54 45.18 22.47
N TYR A 567 16.73 44.86 23.75
CA TYR A 567 16.93 43.48 24.23
C TYR A 567 15.80 43.05 25.17
N ALA A 568 15.51 41.74 25.13
CA ALA A 568 14.68 41.04 26.10
C ALA A 568 15.26 39.68 26.43
N ILE A 569 15.01 39.19 27.62
CA ILE A 569 15.24 37.79 28.03
C ILE A 569 13.89 37.14 28.07
N LEU A 570 13.68 36.16 27.23
CA LEU A 570 12.40 35.53 27.01
C LEU A 570 12.44 34.04 27.35
N PRO A 571 11.33 33.49 27.85
CA PRO A 571 11.25 32.04 28.11
C PRO A 571 11.20 31.25 26.79
N THR A 572 11.67 30.01 26.86
CA THR A 572 11.56 29.02 25.84
C THR A 572 11.40 27.60 26.45
N ALA A 573 11.28 26.56 25.62
CA ALA A 573 11.10 25.20 26.10
C ALA A 573 12.22 24.72 27.04
N GLY A 574 11.93 23.72 27.87
CA GLY A 574 12.92 23.02 28.68
C GLY A 574 13.46 23.81 29.90
N ARG A 575 12.66 24.72 30.47
CA ARG A 575 13.09 25.63 31.57
C ARG A 575 14.34 26.43 31.18
N SER A 576 14.30 27.03 30.03
CA SER A 576 15.38 27.84 29.49
C SER A 576 14.90 29.22 29.12
N VAL A 577 15.83 30.14 28.98
CA VAL A 577 15.57 31.51 28.50
C VAL A 577 16.50 31.82 27.33
N VAL A 578 16.04 32.68 26.43
CA VAL A 578 16.84 33.18 25.31
C VAL A 578 17.02 34.69 25.39
N ARG A 579 18.14 35.16 24.90
CA ARG A 579 18.32 36.60 24.64
C ARG A 579 17.78 36.90 23.25
N ALA A 580 16.65 37.60 23.22
CA ALA A 580 16.10 38.13 21.98
C ALA A 580 16.39 39.65 21.90
N PHE A 581 16.53 40.17 20.69
CA PHE A 581 16.73 41.60 20.49
C PHE A 581 16.33 42.05 19.09
N VAL A 582 15.94 43.32 19.00
CA VAL A 582 15.79 44.03 17.72
C VAL A 582 17.05 44.86 17.52
N ASN A 583 17.77 44.61 16.44
CA ASN A 583 18.98 45.36 16.12
C ASN A 583 18.67 46.66 15.35
N VAL A 584 19.67 47.52 15.21
CA VAL A 584 19.55 48.80 14.49
C VAL A 584 19.20 48.67 12.99
N SER A 585 19.31 47.49 12.42
CA SER A 585 18.88 47.20 11.02
C SER A 585 17.41 46.76 10.93
N GLY A 586 16.70 46.62 12.07
CA GLY A 586 15.31 46.19 12.12
C GLY A 586 15.14 44.66 12.07
N ALA A 587 16.22 43.90 12.25
CA ALA A 587 16.15 42.45 12.34
C ALA A 587 15.88 42.01 13.80
N ILE A 588 14.93 41.09 13.96
CA ILE A 588 14.64 40.40 15.22
C ILE A 588 15.56 39.22 15.32
N LYS A 589 16.35 39.12 16.36
CA LYS A 589 17.39 38.08 16.49
C LYS A 589 17.38 37.41 17.84
N ILE A 590 17.83 36.16 17.86
CA ILE A 590 18.12 35.41 19.07
C ILE A 590 19.63 35.19 19.18
N GLY A 591 20.19 35.49 20.36
CA GLY A 591 21.65 35.47 20.55
C GLY A 591 22.17 34.24 21.28
N TRP A 592 21.56 33.78 22.35
CA TRP A 592 21.98 32.62 23.13
C TRP A 592 20.81 32.01 23.91
N LEU A 593 21.02 30.76 24.33
CA LEU A 593 20.11 29.98 25.15
C LEU A 593 20.75 29.71 26.51
N GLN A 594 20.06 30.00 27.59
CA GLN A 594 20.51 29.67 28.94
C GLN A 594 19.54 28.70 29.62
N SER A 595 20.07 27.61 30.15
CA SER A 595 19.32 26.72 31.00
C SER A 595 19.14 27.29 32.41
N LEU A 596 17.92 27.44 32.85
CA LEU A 596 17.61 27.87 34.22
C LEU A 596 17.90 26.80 35.26
N THR A 597 18.13 25.56 34.84
CA THR A 597 18.45 24.46 35.74
C THR A 597 19.97 24.33 35.98
N SER A 598 20.78 24.52 34.95
CA SER A 598 22.26 24.39 35.03
C SER A 598 22.97 25.75 35.10
N GLY A 599 22.32 26.84 34.70
CA GLY A 599 22.93 28.16 34.55
C GLY A 599 23.94 28.24 33.38
N SER A 600 24.04 27.22 32.55
CA SER A 600 24.98 27.20 31.42
C SER A 600 24.41 27.88 30.19
N ASP A 601 25.25 28.64 29.51
CA ASP A 601 24.95 29.30 28.25
C ASP A 601 25.43 28.45 27.05
N THR A 602 24.68 28.52 25.96
CA THR A 602 25.06 27.90 24.68
C THR A 602 24.64 28.79 23.50
N THR A 603 25.40 28.73 22.44
CA THR A 603 25.06 29.32 21.14
C THR A 603 24.60 28.28 20.14
N SER A 604 24.36 27.04 20.60
CA SER A 604 23.85 25.94 19.77
C SER A 604 22.71 25.24 20.48
N GLY A 605 21.70 24.79 19.73
CA GLY A 605 20.56 24.03 20.23
C GLY A 605 19.27 24.34 19.49
N ASN A 606 18.31 23.46 19.63
CA ASN A 606 17.00 23.60 18.99
C ASN A 606 16.06 24.38 19.93
N ILE A 607 15.58 25.53 19.45
CA ILE A 607 14.58 26.35 20.12
C ILE A 607 13.24 26.01 19.49
N THR A 608 12.46 25.18 20.15
CA THR A 608 11.15 24.70 19.64
C THR A 608 10.08 25.78 19.67
N TRP A 609 10.23 26.77 20.54
CA TRP A 609 9.42 27.97 20.56
C TRP A 609 10.11 29.09 21.35
N VAL A 610 9.92 30.33 20.92
CA VAL A 610 10.15 31.52 21.68
C VAL A 610 8.99 32.48 21.42
N ASP A 611 8.34 32.92 22.45
CA ASP A 611 7.19 33.83 22.39
C ASP A 611 7.42 35.04 23.30
N GLY A 612 7.24 36.24 22.78
CA GLY A 612 7.45 37.42 23.56
C GLY A 612 7.31 38.75 22.84
N TYR A 613 7.53 39.78 23.61
CA TYR A 613 7.49 41.15 23.17
C TYR A 613 8.81 41.85 23.46
N ILE A 614 9.19 42.72 22.55
CA ILE A 614 10.23 43.74 22.75
C ILE A 614 9.61 45.08 22.39
N ASP A 615 9.72 46.07 23.26
CA ASP A 615 9.28 47.41 22.95
C ASP A 615 10.42 48.42 23.12
N TYR A 616 10.33 49.50 22.37
CA TYR A 616 11.30 50.58 22.41
C TYR A 616 10.71 51.86 21.82
N TRP A 617 11.38 52.99 22.12
CA TRP A 617 11.06 54.28 21.56
C TRP A 617 12.04 54.62 20.41
N VAL A 618 11.51 55.20 19.32
CA VAL A 618 12.28 55.67 18.17
C VAL A 618 12.60 57.13 18.29
#